data_cd67bd31c3dbf1d13b292631706cf493
#
_entry.id   cd67bd31c3dbf1d13b292631706cf493
#
_cell.length_a   1.000
_cell.length_b   1.000
_cell.length_c   1.000
_cell.angle_alpha   90.00
_cell.angle_beta   90.00
_cell.angle_gamma   90.00
#
_symmetry.space_group_name_H-M   'P 1'
#
loop_
_entity.id
_entity.type
_entity.pdbx_description
1 polymer ?
#
loop_
_entity_poly.entity_id
_entity_poly.type
_entity_poly.pdbx_seq_one_letter_code
_entity_poly.pdbx_strand_id
1 'polypeptide(L)'
;HRAQDFGKDQSYFLFATTPEQLDFLRFPLGGLDKSETRKLAQEYGLTVASKPDSQDICFVPTGKYTDVIEKMRPNAAIPGDIVDRNDTVLGRHRGVMYYTIGQRRGLGLGDVTGTEPLFVIAIDAEAGKVIVGPRAALERSRIHLTEINWLGDGQFDESLHDTPIRVKVRSTREPKPARLIWQDGELIVDLAEAEMGISPGQACVFY
;
A
#
# COMPACT_ATOMS: atom_id res chain seq x y z
N HIS A 1 19.91 -2.27 -0.27
CA HIS A 1 19.80 -3.46 0.61
C HIS A 1 18.66 -3.29 1.61
N ARG A 2 18.06 -4.40 2.03
CA ARG A 2 17.08 -4.44 3.13
C ARG A 2 17.82 -4.42 4.48
N ALA A 3 17.09 -4.04 5.55
CA ALA A 3 17.60 -4.19 6.91
C ALA A 3 17.81 -5.68 7.28
N GLN A 4 18.73 -5.96 8.21
CA GLN A 4 18.97 -7.31 8.73
C GLN A 4 17.76 -7.85 9.48
N ASP A 5 17.11 -7.00 10.31
CA ASP A 5 15.83 -7.30 10.93
C ASP A 5 14.69 -7.06 9.92
N PHE A 6 14.27 -8.12 9.22
CA PHE A 6 13.19 -8.05 8.24
C PHE A 6 11.85 -7.60 8.83
N GLY A 7 11.60 -7.84 10.12
CA GLY A 7 10.39 -7.40 10.80
C GLY A 7 10.37 -5.88 11.06
N LYS A 8 11.54 -5.22 10.97
CA LYS A 8 11.71 -3.78 11.14
C LYS A 8 12.25 -3.09 9.88
N ASP A 9 12.33 -3.81 8.77
CA ASP A 9 12.77 -3.28 7.50
C ASP A 9 11.83 -2.19 6.98
N GLN A 10 12.35 -0.97 6.83
CA GLN A 10 11.63 0.19 6.31
C GLN A 10 12.07 0.60 4.91
N SER A 11 12.82 -0.24 4.20
CA SER A 11 13.25 0.04 2.83
C SER A 11 12.10 0.32 1.87
N TYR A 12 10.91 -0.24 2.14
CA TYR A 12 9.69 0.05 1.38
C TYR A 12 9.39 1.56 1.29
N PHE A 13 9.62 2.32 2.35
CA PHE A 13 9.31 3.76 2.38
C PHE A 13 10.34 4.64 1.66
N LEU A 14 11.43 4.05 1.17
CA LEU A 14 12.45 4.75 0.39
C LEU A 14 12.16 4.76 -1.11
N PHE A 15 10.99 4.29 -1.54
CA PHE A 15 10.62 4.15 -2.95
C PHE A 15 10.72 5.45 -3.76
N ALA A 16 10.55 6.61 -3.13
CA ALA A 16 10.65 7.92 -3.77
C ALA A 16 12.00 8.64 -3.53
N THR A 17 12.99 7.96 -2.92
CA THR A 17 14.32 8.53 -2.65
C THR A 17 15.12 8.60 -3.94
N THR A 18 15.73 9.75 -4.25
CA THR A 18 16.62 9.86 -5.43
C THR A 18 17.99 9.22 -5.15
N PRO A 19 18.78 8.87 -6.21
CA PRO A 19 20.14 8.37 -6.04
C PRO A 19 21.02 9.30 -5.20
N GLU A 20 20.95 10.63 -5.41
CA GLU A 20 21.75 11.63 -4.67
C GLU A 20 21.33 11.66 -3.18
N GLN A 21 20.03 11.55 -2.90
CA GLN A 21 19.55 11.45 -1.52
C GLN A 21 20.02 10.15 -0.87
N LEU A 22 19.98 9.03 -1.61
CA LEU A 22 20.42 7.74 -1.10
C LEU A 22 21.91 7.72 -0.80
N ASP A 23 22.75 8.36 -1.61
CA ASP A 23 24.18 8.52 -1.37
C ASP A 23 24.48 9.33 -0.10
N PHE A 24 23.63 10.28 0.23
CA PHE A 24 23.76 11.09 1.45
C PHE A 24 23.27 10.34 2.70
N LEU A 25 22.22 9.55 2.59
CA LEU A 25 21.60 8.86 3.72
C LEU A 25 22.53 7.83 4.35
N ARG A 26 22.45 7.69 5.68
CA ARG A 26 23.15 6.65 6.44
C ARG A 26 22.17 5.92 7.32
N PHE A 27 22.29 4.60 7.35
CA PHE A 27 21.40 3.70 8.09
C PHE A 27 22.21 2.91 9.14
N PRO A 28 22.72 3.57 10.20
CA PRO A 28 23.68 2.94 11.14
C PRO A 28 23.09 1.75 11.90
N LEU A 29 21.77 1.64 11.99
CA LEU A 29 21.07 0.56 12.67
C LEU A 29 20.65 -0.58 11.71
N GLY A 30 20.90 -0.45 10.42
CA GLY A 30 20.42 -1.39 9.41
C GLY A 30 21.02 -2.81 9.53
N GLY A 31 22.18 -2.94 10.17
CA GLY A 31 22.85 -4.22 10.46
C GLY A 31 22.56 -4.79 11.85
N LEU A 32 21.61 -4.23 12.59
CA LEU A 32 21.26 -4.65 13.95
C LEU A 32 19.82 -5.11 14.01
N ASP A 33 19.54 -6.08 14.87
CA ASP A 33 18.18 -6.39 15.23
C ASP A 33 17.61 -5.38 16.27
N LYS A 34 16.30 -5.41 16.46
CA LYS A 34 15.63 -4.48 17.38
C LYS A 34 16.08 -4.67 18.83
N SER A 35 16.44 -5.88 19.25
CA SER A 35 16.88 -6.18 20.60
C SER A 35 18.27 -5.59 20.87
N GLU A 36 19.17 -5.71 19.90
CA GLU A 36 20.50 -5.11 19.93
C GLU A 36 20.42 -3.59 19.95
N THR A 37 19.59 -3.00 19.11
CA THR A 37 19.35 -1.56 19.08
C THR A 37 18.87 -1.05 20.46
N ARG A 38 17.97 -1.77 21.13
CA ARG A 38 17.49 -1.40 22.48
C ARG A 38 18.59 -1.54 23.55
N LYS A 39 19.42 -2.56 23.49
CA LYS A 39 20.58 -2.70 24.40
C LYS A 39 21.53 -1.52 24.27
N LEU A 40 21.91 -1.17 23.04
CA LEU A 40 22.76 0.00 22.79
C LEU A 40 22.12 1.29 23.32
N ALA A 41 20.81 1.48 23.10
CA ALA A 41 20.10 2.64 23.61
C ALA A 41 20.12 2.71 25.15
N GLN A 42 20.04 1.56 25.84
CA GLN A 42 20.20 1.48 27.31
C GLN A 42 21.62 1.80 27.75
N GLU A 43 22.63 1.22 27.09
CA GLU A 43 24.04 1.47 27.39
C GLU A 43 24.42 2.95 27.22
N TYR A 44 23.83 3.64 26.22
CA TYR A 44 24.00 5.09 26.03
C TYR A 44 23.08 5.95 26.94
N GLY A 45 22.33 5.34 27.84
CA GLY A 45 21.45 6.06 28.76
C GLY A 45 20.28 6.81 28.12
N LEU A 46 19.83 6.38 26.92
CA LEU A 46 18.75 7.03 26.20
C LEU A 46 17.38 6.73 26.85
N THR A 47 16.66 7.77 27.24
CA THR A 47 15.35 7.66 27.92
C THR A 47 14.29 6.97 27.05
N VAL A 48 14.48 6.94 25.71
CA VAL A 48 13.57 6.30 24.73
C VAL A 48 13.83 4.82 24.51
N ALA A 49 14.83 4.22 25.16
CA ALA A 49 15.22 2.82 24.97
C ALA A 49 14.06 1.83 25.17
N SER A 50 13.17 2.11 26.12
CA SER A 50 11.98 1.30 26.44
C SER A 50 10.70 1.77 25.76
N LYS A 51 10.75 2.85 24.96
CA LYS A 51 9.55 3.38 24.30
C LYS A 51 8.98 2.35 23.30
N PRO A 52 7.65 2.07 23.33
CA PRO A 52 7.00 1.27 22.31
C PRO A 52 7.18 1.87 20.92
N ASP A 53 7.18 1.01 19.90
CA ASP A 53 7.20 1.47 18.52
C ASP A 53 5.94 2.30 18.22
N SER A 54 6.09 3.36 17.41
CA SER A 54 4.94 4.14 16.95
C SER A 54 4.02 3.24 16.11
N GLN A 55 2.75 3.18 16.50
CA GLN A 55 1.73 2.36 15.82
C GLN A 55 0.87 3.17 14.84
N ASP A 56 0.86 4.50 14.99
CA ASP A 56 -0.02 5.41 14.27
C ASP A 56 0.73 6.49 13.48
N ILE A 57 0.01 7.09 12.54
CA ILE A 57 0.48 8.21 11.73
C ILE A 57 0.62 9.44 12.62
N CYS A 58 1.84 9.97 12.74
CA CYS A 58 2.19 11.03 13.69
C CYS A 58 1.36 12.32 13.58
N PHE A 59 0.77 12.60 12.41
CA PHE A 59 -0.05 13.79 12.19
C PHE A 59 -1.56 13.56 12.40
N VAL A 60 -1.96 12.36 12.88
CA VAL A 60 -3.33 12.06 13.34
C VAL A 60 -3.27 11.68 14.83
N PRO A 61 -3.02 12.65 15.72
CA PRO A 61 -2.77 12.36 17.14
C PRO A 61 -4.01 11.85 17.87
N THR A 62 -5.20 12.22 17.38
CA THR A 62 -6.49 11.79 17.94
C THR A 62 -7.54 11.77 16.84
N GLY A 63 -8.39 10.75 16.79
CA GLY A 63 -9.48 10.64 15.83
C GLY A 63 -9.17 9.74 14.64
N LYS A 64 -9.99 9.86 13.61
CA LYS A 64 -9.86 9.08 12.38
C LYS A 64 -9.14 9.90 11.30
N TYR A 65 -8.40 9.24 10.44
CA TYR A 65 -7.79 9.85 9.26
C TYR A 65 -8.79 10.66 8.41
N THR A 66 -10.04 10.18 8.33
CA THR A 66 -11.14 10.86 7.64
C THR A 66 -11.47 12.22 8.23
N ASP A 67 -11.32 12.40 9.56
CA ASP A 67 -11.61 13.68 10.23
C ASP A 67 -10.58 14.76 9.81
N VAL A 68 -9.35 14.33 9.53
CA VAL A 68 -8.30 15.22 9.00
C VAL A 68 -8.62 15.62 7.57
N ILE A 69 -9.04 14.67 6.73
CA ILE A 69 -9.43 14.98 5.34
C ILE A 69 -10.63 15.95 5.31
N GLU A 70 -11.65 15.73 6.13
CA GLU A 70 -12.80 16.62 6.21
C GLU A 70 -12.41 18.05 6.62
N LYS A 71 -11.47 18.20 7.55
CA LYS A 71 -10.94 19.52 7.93
C LYS A 71 -10.16 20.20 6.80
N MET A 72 -9.39 19.44 6.03
CA MET A 72 -8.60 19.97 4.92
C MET A 72 -9.44 20.25 3.67
N ARG A 73 -10.48 19.44 3.45
CA ARG A 73 -11.43 19.55 2.33
C ARG A 73 -12.85 19.31 2.80
N PRO A 74 -13.55 20.33 3.32
CA PRO A 74 -14.90 20.20 3.87
C PRO A 74 -15.95 19.62 2.91
N ASN A 75 -15.70 19.69 1.59
CA ASN A 75 -16.61 19.18 0.56
C ASN A 75 -16.11 17.83 -0.05
N ALA A 76 -15.17 17.13 0.57
CA ALA A 76 -14.69 15.86 0.05
C ALA A 76 -15.64 14.68 0.33
N ALA A 77 -16.52 14.82 1.31
CA ALA A 77 -17.52 13.82 1.69
C ALA A 77 -18.79 13.95 0.84
N ILE A 78 -18.68 13.65 -0.46
CA ILE A 78 -19.86 13.66 -1.38
C ILE A 78 -20.54 12.30 -1.30
N PRO A 79 -21.84 12.25 -0.91
CA PRO A 79 -22.60 11.01 -0.93
C PRO A 79 -22.75 10.44 -2.34
N GLY A 80 -22.73 9.12 -2.45
CA GLY A 80 -22.90 8.43 -3.72
C GLY A 80 -23.44 7.02 -3.54
N ASP A 81 -23.34 6.21 -4.59
CA ASP A 81 -23.92 4.89 -4.62
C ASP A 81 -22.88 3.79 -4.38
N ILE A 82 -23.29 2.75 -3.65
CA ILE A 82 -22.59 1.48 -3.56
C ILE A 82 -23.23 0.57 -4.60
N VAL A 83 -22.43 0.11 -5.57
CA VAL A 83 -22.91 -0.69 -6.69
C VAL A 83 -22.21 -2.04 -6.77
N ASP A 84 -22.84 -3.01 -7.41
CA ASP A 84 -22.19 -4.27 -7.78
C ASP A 84 -21.36 -4.11 -9.08
N ARG A 85 -20.79 -5.23 -9.57
CA ARG A 85 -20.00 -5.27 -10.82
C ARG A 85 -20.80 -4.97 -12.10
N ASN A 86 -22.13 -5.03 -12.01
CA ASN A 86 -23.06 -4.77 -13.12
C ASN A 86 -23.67 -3.36 -13.02
N ASP A 87 -23.13 -2.51 -12.14
CA ASP A 87 -23.63 -1.16 -11.84
C ASP A 87 -25.02 -1.15 -11.18
N THR A 88 -25.45 -2.27 -10.59
CA THR A 88 -26.69 -2.36 -9.81
C THR A 88 -26.49 -1.67 -8.46
N VAL A 89 -27.35 -0.72 -8.13
CA VAL A 89 -27.29 -0.01 -6.85
C VAL A 89 -27.73 -0.94 -5.71
N LEU A 90 -26.82 -1.18 -4.76
CA LEU A 90 -27.06 -1.98 -3.56
C LEU A 90 -27.28 -1.14 -2.31
N GLY A 91 -26.80 0.10 -2.31
CA GLY A 91 -26.91 1.01 -1.18
C GLY A 91 -26.32 2.37 -1.47
N ARG A 92 -26.19 3.20 -0.43
CA ARG A 92 -25.60 4.53 -0.53
C ARG A 92 -24.47 4.71 0.49
N HIS A 93 -23.49 5.52 0.13
CA HIS A 93 -22.39 5.91 1.00
C HIS A 93 -22.37 7.42 1.24
N ARG A 94 -21.72 7.84 2.33
CA ARG A 94 -21.54 9.25 2.72
C ARG A 94 -20.34 9.95 2.09
N GLY A 95 -19.53 9.22 1.30
CA GLY A 95 -18.33 9.71 0.62
C GLY A 95 -17.36 8.57 0.35
N VAL A 96 -16.75 8.55 -0.84
CA VAL A 96 -15.78 7.49 -1.24
C VAL A 96 -14.57 7.44 -0.33
N MET A 97 -14.18 8.54 0.29
CA MET A 97 -13.02 8.65 1.19
C MET A 97 -13.13 7.79 2.46
N TYR A 98 -14.31 7.29 2.80
CA TYR A 98 -14.53 6.41 3.95
C TYR A 98 -14.35 4.93 3.62
N TYR A 99 -14.04 4.63 2.36
CA TYR A 99 -13.92 3.26 1.87
C TYR A 99 -12.50 2.96 1.41
N THR A 100 -12.12 1.70 1.56
CA THR A 100 -10.79 1.21 1.15
C THR A 100 -10.97 -0.09 0.40
N ILE A 101 -10.21 -0.32 -0.67
CA ILE A 101 -10.21 -1.59 -1.40
C ILE A 101 -9.88 -2.74 -0.45
N GLY A 102 -10.68 -3.80 -0.49
CA GLY A 102 -10.62 -4.93 0.44
C GLY A 102 -11.47 -4.76 1.70
N GLN A 103 -12.10 -3.61 1.92
CA GLN A 103 -12.99 -3.41 3.06
C GLN A 103 -14.23 -4.31 2.95
N ARG A 104 -14.54 -5.01 4.07
CA ARG A 104 -15.72 -5.88 4.20
C ARG A 104 -16.77 -5.28 5.13
N ARG A 105 -16.33 -4.66 6.24
CA ARG A 105 -17.23 -4.16 7.29
C ARG A 105 -17.61 -2.71 7.08
N GLY A 106 -18.77 -2.31 7.59
CA GLY A 106 -19.21 -0.91 7.54
C GLY A 106 -19.72 -0.45 6.17
N LEU A 107 -20.09 -1.39 5.29
CA LEU A 107 -20.67 -1.07 3.98
C LEU A 107 -22.12 -0.59 4.07
N GLY A 108 -22.83 -0.89 5.15
CA GLY A 108 -24.23 -0.48 5.36
C GLY A 108 -25.24 -1.16 4.44
N LEU A 109 -24.87 -2.33 3.86
CA LEU A 109 -25.71 -3.01 2.86
C LEU A 109 -26.76 -3.96 3.47
N GLY A 110 -26.77 -4.17 4.81
CA GLY A 110 -27.73 -5.03 5.48
C GLY A 110 -27.72 -6.47 4.93
N ASP A 111 -28.91 -7.08 4.88
CA ASP A 111 -29.09 -8.46 4.37
C ASP A 111 -29.26 -8.53 2.83
N VAL A 112 -29.00 -7.44 2.11
CA VAL A 112 -29.20 -7.35 0.65
C VAL A 112 -28.26 -8.28 -0.13
N THR A 113 -27.21 -8.80 0.51
CA THR A 113 -26.07 -9.42 -0.16
C THR A 113 -26.09 -10.95 -0.22
N GLY A 114 -27.17 -11.60 0.19
CA GLY A 114 -27.26 -13.07 0.20
C GLY A 114 -26.25 -13.72 1.15
N THR A 115 -25.79 -14.94 0.80
CA THR A 115 -24.89 -15.73 1.66
C THR A 115 -23.41 -15.37 1.52
N GLU A 116 -22.99 -14.70 0.44
CA GLU A 116 -21.59 -14.37 0.17
C GLU A 116 -21.22 -12.97 0.67
N PRO A 117 -20.13 -12.83 1.45
CA PRO A 117 -19.67 -11.52 1.89
C PRO A 117 -19.18 -10.66 0.72
N LEU A 118 -19.60 -9.42 0.66
CA LEU A 118 -19.11 -8.43 -0.29
C LEU A 118 -17.92 -7.64 0.27
N PHE A 119 -17.02 -7.29 -0.65
CA PHE A 119 -15.82 -6.48 -0.39
C PHE A 119 -15.80 -5.29 -1.34
N VAL A 120 -15.24 -4.17 -0.93
CA VAL A 120 -14.92 -3.08 -1.84
C VAL A 120 -13.84 -3.56 -2.81
N ILE A 121 -14.16 -3.66 -4.09
CA ILE A 121 -13.26 -4.15 -5.14
C ILE A 121 -12.69 -3.02 -6.00
N ALA A 122 -13.40 -1.89 -6.09
CA ALA A 122 -12.94 -0.67 -6.74
C ALA A 122 -13.62 0.56 -6.15
N ILE A 123 -13.02 1.72 -6.36
CA ILE A 123 -13.57 3.03 -6.01
C ILE A 123 -13.43 3.91 -7.23
N ASP A 124 -14.56 4.41 -7.74
CA ASP A 124 -14.60 5.40 -8.79
C ASP A 124 -14.85 6.78 -8.13
N ALA A 125 -13.78 7.53 -7.96
CA ALA A 125 -13.85 8.83 -7.30
C ALA A 125 -14.50 9.91 -8.18
N GLU A 126 -14.43 9.79 -9.51
CA GLU A 126 -15.03 10.73 -10.45
C GLU A 126 -16.54 10.54 -10.52
N ALA A 127 -16.99 9.30 -10.66
CA ALA A 127 -18.41 8.97 -10.64
C ALA A 127 -19.02 8.96 -9.22
N GLY A 128 -18.19 9.07 -8.18
CA GLY A 128 -18.64 8.99 -6.78
C GLY A 128 -19.23 7.63 -6.41
N LYS A 129 -18.67 6.52 -6.96
CA LYS A 129 -19.19 5.17 -6.75
C LYS A 129 -18.21 4.30 -5.95
N VAL A 130 -18.75 3.47 -5.08
CA VAL A 130 -18.02 2.36 -4.41
C VAL A 130 -18.52 1.07 -5.02
N ILE A 131 -17.62 0.35 -5.71
CA ILE A 131 -17.94 -0.92 -6.37
C ILE A 131 -17.62 -2.06 -5.41
N VAL A 132 -18.58 -2.95 -5.20
CA VAL A 132 -18.44 -4.11 -4.33
C VAL A 132 -18.59 -5.42 -5.10
N GLY A 133 -17.98 -6.48 -4.58
CA GLY A 133 -18.02 -7.80 -5.20
C GLY A 133 -17.48 -8.89 -4.30
N PRO A 134 -17.45 -10.15 -4.78
CA PRO A 134 -16.91 -11.28 -4.03
C PRO A 134 -15.41 -11.12 -3.78
N ARG A 135 -14.89 -11.83 -2.77
CA ARG A 135 -13.48 -11.77 -2.38
C ARG A 135 -12.51 -12.06 -3.54
N ALA A 136 -12.84 -13.03 -4.39
CA ALA A 136 -12.03 -13.39 -5.55
C ALA A 136 -11.79 -12.22 -6.53
N ALA A 137 -12.71 -11.24 -6.58
CA ALA A 137 -12.55 -10.06 -7.41
C ALA A 137 -11.45 -9.09 -6.93
N LEU A 138 -10.87 -9.32 -5.75
CA LEU A 138 -9.72 -8.57 -5.23
C LEU A 138 -8.38 -9.09 -5.73
N GLU A 139 -8.34 -10.28 -6.31
CA GLU A 139 -7.10 -10.90 -6.78
C GLU A 139 -6.58 -10.18 -8.02
N ARG A 140 -5.28 -9.88 -8.01
CA ARG A 140 -4.55 -9.29 -9.14
C ARG A 140 -3.21 -10.00 -9.27
N SER A 141 -2.91 -10.49 -10.47
CA SER A 141 -1.60 -11.02 -10.83
C SER A 141 -0.74 -10.00 -11.58
N ARG A 142 -1.36 -8.98 -12.19
CA ARG A 142 -0.67 -7.94 -12.95
C ARG A 142 -0.87 -6.57 -12.32
N ILE A 143 0.21 -5.79 -12.27
CA ILE A 143 0.24 -4.44 -11.71
C ILE A 143 0.83 -3.52 -12.77
N HIS A 144 0.03 -2.60 -13.28
CA HIS A 144 0.48 -1.53 -14.16
C HIS A 144 1.16 -0.47 -13.34
N LEU A 145 2.33 -0.02 -13.77
CA LEU A 145 3.16 0.92 -13.05
C LEU A 145 3.23 2.27 -13.74
N THR A 146 3.24 3.33 -12.94
CA THR A 146 3.49 4.70 -13.37
C THR A 146 4.54 5.32 -12.44
N GLU A 147 5.18 6.42 -12.89
CA GLU A 147 6.12 7.21 -12.06
C GLU A 147 7.23 6.36 -11.43
N ILE A 148 7.96 5.63 -12.27
CA ILE A 148 8.97 4.68 -11.82
C ILE A 148 10.23 5.42 -11.38
N ASN A 149 10.69 5.14 -10.16
CA ASN A 149 11.96 5.57 -9.63
C ASN A 149 12.95 4.40 -9.61
N TRP A 150 13.91 4.39 -10.53
CA TRP A 150 14.89 3.32 -10.65
C TRP A 150 16.14 3.63 -9.82
N LEU A 151 16.41 2.78 -8.83
CA LEU A 151 17.58 2.84 -7.95
C LEU A 151 18.54 1.67 -8.18
N GLY A 152 18.26 0.82 -9.18
CA GLY A 152 19.14 -0.29 -9.56
C GLY A 152 20.33 0.15 -10.41
N ASP A 153 21.26 -0.77 -10.61
CA ASP A 153 22.39 -0.56 -11.51
C ASP A 153 21.94 -0.57 -12.97
N GLY A 154 22.62 0.22 -13.81
CA GLY A 154 22.38 0.29 -15.25
C GLY A 154 21.19 1.16 -15.65
N GLN A 155 20.82 1.05 -16.93
CA GLN A 155 19.72 1.81 -17.50
C GLN A 155 18.38 1.13 -17.23
N PHE A 156 17.37 1.95 -17.01
CA PHE A 156 16.01 1.49 -16.91
C PHE A 156 15.36 1.53 -18.31
N ASP A 157 15.35 0.39 -18.99
CA ASP A 157 14.81 0.25 -20.35
C ASP A 157 14.24 -1.17 -20.59
N GLU A 158 13.84 -1.45 -21.84
CA GLU A 158 13.24 -2.72 -22.25
C GLU A 158 14.17 -3.94 -22.09
N SER A 159 15.48 -3.77 -21.89
CA SER A 159 16.40 -4.88 -21.61
C SER A 159 16.07 -5.59 -20.29
N LEU A 160 15.32 -4.91 -19.41
CA LEU A 160 14.82 -5.49 -18.17
C LEU A 160 13.56 -6.36 -18.37
N HIS A 161 13.06 -6.51 -19.61
CA HIS A 161 11.91 -7.40 -19.88
C HIS A 161 12.22 -8.83 -19.42
N ASP A 162 11.23 -9.45 -18.77
CA ASP A 162 11.29 -10.80 -18.19
C ASP A 162 12.33 -10.97 -17.04
N THR A 163 12.82 -9.85 -16.49
CA THR A 163 13.74 -9.90 -15.36
C THR A 163 13.02 -10.41 -14.11
N PRO A 164 13.53 -11.47 -13.45
CA PRO A 164 12.99 -11.95 -12.20
C PRO A 164 13.30 -10.95 -11.07
N ILE A 165 12.28 -10.58 -10.32
CA ILE A 165 12.37 -9.65 -9.19
C ILE A 165 11.55 -10.19 -8.02
N ARG A 166 11.67 -9.52 -6.89
CA ARG A 166 10.75 -9.68 -5.77
C ARG A 166 10.08 -8.33 -5.49
N VAL A 167 8.77 -8.32 -5.27
CA VAL A 167 8.03 -7.07 -5.07
C VAL A 167 7.26 -7.04 -3.76
N LYS A 168 7.18 -5.85 -3.17
CA LYS A 168 6.27 -5.51 -2.07
C LYS A 168 5.28 -4.46 -2.54
N VAL A 169 3.99 -4.74 -2.39
CA VAL A 169 2.90 -3.79 -2.63
C VAL A 169 2.35 -3.20 -1.31
N ARG A 170 2.86 -3.66 -0.18
CA ARG A 170 2.55 -3.15 1.17
C ARG A 170 3.76 -3.32 2.08
N SER A 171 4.01 -2.35 2.95
CA SER A 171 5.14 -2.36 3.88
C SER A 171 5.15 -3.58 4.81
N THR A 172 3.98 -4.08 5.19
CA THR A 172 3.82 -5.20 6.16
C THR A 172 3.91 -6.59 5.53
N ARG A 173 3.99 -6.69 4.18
CA ARG A 173 4.07 -7.99 3.48
C ARG A 173 5.51 -8.34 3.16
N GLU A 174 5.80 -9.63 3.08
CA GLU A 174 7.06 -10.12 2.52
C GLU A 174 7.08 -9.92 1.00
N PRO A 175 8.28 -9.66 0.41
CA PRO A 175 8.41 -9.54 -1.04
C PRO A 175 8.04 -10.84 -1.74
N LYS A 176 7.15 -10.77 -2.72
CA LYS A 176 6.72 -11.90 -3.55
C LYS A 176 7.52 -11.98 -4.85
N PRO A 177 7.75 -13.20 -5.38
CA PRO A 177 8.36 -13.39 -6.69
C PRO A 177 7.48 -12.79 -7.79
N ALA A 178 8.11 -12.10 -8.73
CA ALA A 178 7.46 -11.47 -9.87
C ALA A 178 8.45 -11.33 -11.03
N ARG A 179 7.96 -10.86 -12.18
CA ARG A 179 8.76 -10.47 -13.35
C ARG A 179 8.38 -9.08 -13.82
N LEU A 180 9.34 -8.36 -14.36
CA LEU A 180 9.11 -7.12 -15.08
C LEU A 180 8.71 -7.44 -16.51
N ILE A 181 7.59 -6.93 -16.97
CA ILE A 181 7.08 -7.12 -18.33
C ILE A 181 6.89 -5.76 -18.98
N TRP A 182 7.59 -5.53 -20.09
CA TRP A 182 7.34 -4.39 -20.97
C TRP A 182 6.30 -4.81 -22.00
N GLN A 183 5.18 -4.11 -22.05
CA GLN A 183 4.12 -4.36 -22.99
C GLN A 183 3.51 -3.03 -23.45
N ASP A 184 3.45 -2.80 -24.76
CA ASP A 184 2.85 -1.60 -25.38
C ASP A 184 3.39 -0.26 -24.83
N GLY A 185 4.67 -0.23 -24.43
CA GLY A 185 5.31 0.95 -23.83
C GLY A 185 5.03 1.13 -22.34
N GLU A 186 4.29 0.24 -21.72
CA GLU A 186 4.03 0.24 -20.28
C GLU A 186 4.87 -0.81 -19.56
N LEU A 187 5.25 -0.51 -18.32
CA LEU A 187 5.85 -1.49 -17.43
C LEU A 187 4.79 -2.13 -16.54
N ILE A 188 4.78 -3.45 -16.55
CA ILE A 188 3.88 -4.28 -15.75
C ILE A 188 4.72 -5.17 -14.84
N VAL A 189 4.30 -5.31 -13.60
CA VAL A 189 4.76 -6.38 -12.71
C VAL A 189 3.82 -7.57 -12.84
N ASP A 190 4.34 -8.71 -13.29
CA ASP A 190 3.61 -9.98 -13.36
C ASP A 190 3.99 -10.82 -12.14
N LEU A 191 3.03 -10.98 -11.22
CA LEU A 191 3.22 -11.71 -9.97
C LEU A 191 3.13 -13.21 -10.20
N ALA A 192 4.06 -13.99 -9.65
CA ALA A 192 4.00 -15.45 -9.69
C ALA A 192 2.75 -16.01 -8.99
N GLU A 193 2.27 -15.32 -7.96
CA GLU A 193 1.03 -15.60 -7.25
C GLU A 193 0.20 -14.33 -7.11
N ALA A 194 -1.09 -14.39 -7.41
CA ALA A 194 -1.98 -13.26 -7.27
C ALA A 194 -1.96 -12.66 -5.84
N GLU A 195 -2.02 -11.35 -5.76
CA GLU A 195 -2.09 -10.60 -4.49
C GLU A 195 -3.47 -9.97 -4.35
N MET A 196 -3.98 -9.97 -3.13
CA MET A 196 -5.31 -9.44 -2.84
C MET A 196 -5.27 -7.98 -2.42
N GLY A 197 -6.22 -7.20 -2.96
CA GLY A 197 -6.46 -5.84 -2.51
C GLY A 197 -5.35 -4.86 -2.85
N ILE A 198 -4.69 -5.04 -3.99
CA ILE A 198 -3.81 -4.03 -4.59
C ILE A 198 -4.67 -2.83 -4.96
N SER A 199 -4.24 -1.64 -4.56
CA SER A 199 -5.00 -0.41 -4.79
C SER A 199 -4.18 0.57 -5.63
N PRO A 200 -4.82 1.31 -6.55
CA PRO A 200 -4.17 2.43 -7.23
C PRO A 200 -3.56 3.43 -6.24
N GLY A 201 -2.43 4.03 -6.60
CA GLY A 201 -1.70 4.97 -5.75
C GLY A 201 -0.84 4.32 -4.65
N GLN A 202 -0.77 2.99 -4.58
CA GLN A 202 0.17 2.30 -3.70
C GLN A 202 1.54 2.16 -4.36
N ALA A 203 2.60 2.31 -3.58
CA ALA A 203 3.94 1.99 -4.05
C ALA A 203 4.09 0.49 -4.31
N CYS A 204 4.76 0.14 -5.41
CA CYS A 204 5.19 -1.20 -5.74
C CYS A 204 6.71 -1.22 -5.75
N VAL A 205 7.33 -1.75 -4.70
CA VAL A 205 8.79 -1.67 -4.49
C VAL A 205 9.45 -2.98 -4.91
N PHE A 206 10.48 -2.86 -5.76
CA PHE A 206 11.27 -4.00 -6.27
C PHE A 206 12.50 -4.26 -5.39
N TYR A 207 12.89 -5.54 -5.34
CA TYR A 207 14.08 -6.01 -4.65
C TYR A 207 14.82 -7.04 -5.50
#